data_fcf94b6a5178d81c6ba874b05b063ccf
#
_entry.id   fcf94b6a5178d81c6ba874b05b063ccf
#
_cell.length_a   1.000
_cell.length_b   1.000
_cell.length_c   1.000
_cell.angle_alpha   90.00
_cell.angle_beta   90.00
_cell.angle_gamma   90.00
#
_symmetry.space_group_name_H-M   'P 1'
#
loop_
_entity.id
_entity.type
_entity.pdbx_description
1 polymer ?
#
loop_
_entity_poly.entity_id
_entity_poly.type
_entity_poly.pdbx_seq_one_letter_code
_entity_poly.pdbx_strand_id
1 'polypeptide(L)' 'MHTSRKLARGLLNDSSLTNFWEIVREAKISKADQEILDARFIRGESITKISLEQNYSVEKVNRVIQRAYDKVYNLIYNRV' A
#
# COMPACT_ATOMS: atom_id res chain seq x y z
N MET A 1 14.88 8.93 0.59
CA MET A 1 14.29 7.83 1.28
C MET A 1 12.86 8.11 1.75
N HIS A 2 12.67 9.02 2.65
CA HIS A 2 11.32 9.38 3.09
C HIS A 2 10.50 10.02 1.98
N THR A 3 11.17 10.70 1.06
CA THR A 3 10.52 11.31 -0.10
C THR A 3 9.85 10.28 -0.99
N SER A 4 10.50 9.12 -1.21
CA SER A 4 9.94 8.09 -2.08
C SER A 4 8.64 7.50 -1.52
N ARG A 5 8.61 7.23 -0.21
CA ARG A 5 7.41 6.72 0.44
C ARG A 5 6.30 7.76 0.46
N LYS A 6 6.67 9.02 0.64
CA LYS A 6 5.72 10.13 0.64
C LYS A 6 5.04 10.28 -0.71
N LEU A 7 5.80 10.17 -1.79
CA LEU A 7 5.25 10.23 -3.15
C LEU A 7 4.31 9.05 -3.42
N ALA A 8 4.73 7.85 -3.07
CA ALA A 8 3.91 6.66 -3.27
C ALA A 8 2.64 6.72 -2.42
N ARG A 9 2.74 7.21 -1.19
CA ARG A 9 1.59 7.38 -0.31
C ARG A 9 0.58 8.37 -0.90
N GLY A 10 1.07 9.49 -1.41
CA GLY A 10 0.19 10.47 -2.04
C GLY A 10 -0.53 9.89 -3.24
N LEU A 11 0.18 9.15 -4.07
CA LEU A 11 -0.42 8.51 -5.24
C LEU A 11 -1.51 7.52 -4.84
N LEU A 12 -1.24 6.67 -3.85
CA LEU A 12 -2.22 5.69 -3.40
C LEU A 12 -3.43 6.34 -2.72
N ASN A 13 -3.21 7.37 -1.92
CA ASN A 13 -4.29 8.05 -1.22
C ASN A 13 -5.19 8.86 -2.14
N ASP A 14 -4.62 9.44 -3.20
CA ASP A 14 -5.34 10.33 -4.10
C ASP A 14 -5.89 9.63 -5.33
N SER A 15 -5.59 8.34 -5.50
CA SER A 15 -6.04 7.58 -6.65
C SER A 15 -7.52 7.21 -6.53
N SER A 16 -8.21 7.19 -7.67
CA SER A 16 -9.54 6.58 -7.71
C SER A 16 -9.39 5.07 -7.47
N LEU A 17 -10.51 4.41 -7.17
CA LEU A 17 -10.51 2.98 -6.90
C LEU A 17 -9.88 2.19 -8.07
N THR A 18 -10.25 2.53 -9.31
CA THR A 18 -9.71 1.86 -10.49
C THR A 18 -8.20 2.06 -10.59
N ASN A 19 -7.74 3.29 -10.42
CA ASN A 19 -6.31 3.59 -10.49
C ASN A 19 -5.53 2.91 -9.37
N PHE A 20 -6.11 2.85 -8.18
CA PHE A 20 -5.49 2.16 -7.06
C PHE A 20 -5.20 0.69 -7.42
N TRP A 21 -6.19 -0.02 -7.94
CA TRP A 21 -6.03 -1.43 -8.28
C TRP A 21 -5.09 -1.66 -9.45
N GLU A 22 -5.06 -0.74 -10.41
CA GLU A 22 -4.10 -0.82 -11.50
C GLU A 22 -2.67 -0.67 -11.00
N ILE A 23 -2.44 0.30 -10.11
CA ILE A 23 -1.13 0.53 -9.52
C ILE A 23 -0.68 -0.70 -8.72
N VAL A 24 -1.57 -1.24 -7.91
CA VAL A 24 -1.27 -2.41 -7.08
C VAL A 24 -0.91 -3.61 -7.96
N ARG A 25 -1.65 -3.82 -9.03
CA ARG A 25 -1.41 -4.93 -9.96
C ARG A 25 -0.05 -4.77 -10.65
N GLU A 26 0.24 -3.58 -11.16
CA GLU A 26 1.49 -3.32 -11.85
C GLU A 26 2.69 -3.43 -10.91
N ALA A 27 2.52 -3.08 -9.65
CA ALA A 27 3.57 -3.19 -8.65
C ALA A 27 3.82 -4.64 -8.21
N LYS A 28 3.00 -5.58 -8.69
CA LYS A 28 3.14 -7.01 -8.39
C LYS A 28 3.10 -7.31 -6.90
N ILE A 29 2.14 -6.69 -6.23
CA ILE A 29 1.94 -6.88 -4.80
C ILE A 29 1.16 -8.19 -4.59
N SER A 30 1.58 -9.00 -3.62
CA SER A 30 0.95 -10.29 -3.36
C SER A 30 -0.51 -10.10 -2.92
N LYS A 31 -1.31 -11.14 -3.12
CA LYS A 31 -2.74 -11.08 -2.80
C LYS A 31 -2.97 -10.84 -1.31
N ALA A 32 -2.17 -11.44 -0.45
CA ALA A 32 -2.27 -11.23 0.99
C ALA A 32 -1.98 -9.78 1.36
N ASP A 33 -0.95 -9.18 0.73
CA ASP A 33 -0.62 -7.78 0.96
C ASP A 33 -1.69 -6.86 0.39
N GLN A 34 -2.34 -7.25 -0.71
CA GLN A 34 -3.43 -6.47 -1.30
C GLN A 34 -4.60 -6.31 -0.33
N GLU A 35 -4.90 -7.33 0.47
CA GLU A 35 -5.97 -7.23 1.47
C GLU A 35 -5.65 -6.19 2.52
N ILE A 36 -4.40 -6.11 2.95
CA ILE A 36 -3.97 -5.09 3.90
C ILE A 36 -4.08 -3.70 3.27
N LEU A 37 -3.66 -3.55 2.02
CA LEU A 37 -3.74 -2.28 1.32
C LEU A 37 -5.19 -1.85 1.09
N ASP A 38 -6.06 -2.79 0.76
CA ASP A 38 -7.49 -2.49 0.61
C ASP A 38 -8.06 -1.96 1.91
N ALA A 39 -7.78 -2.62 3.03
CA ALA A 39 -8.26 -2.19 4.33
C ALA A 39 -7.76 -0.78 4.67
N ARG A 40 -6.49 -0.51 4.37
CA ARG A 40 -5.87 0.76 4.74
C ARG A 40 -6.28 1.92 3.84
N PHE A 41 -6.28 1.71 2.52
CA PHE A 41 -6.44 2.81 1.56
C PHE A 41 -7.84 2.93 0.99
N ILE A 42 -8.58 1.85 0.92
CA ILE A 42 -9.95 1.88 0.39
C ILE A 42 -10.96 2.02 1.53
N ARG A 43 -10.83 1.19 2.56
CA ARG A 43 -11.76 1.22 3.70
C ARG A 43 -11.36 2.20 4.80
N GLY A 44 -10.14 2.73 4.74
CA GLY A 44 -9.69 3.73 5.70
C GLY A 44 -9.48 3.21 7.11
N GLU A 45 -9.19 1.92 7.28
CA GLU A 45 -9.02 1.33 8.59
C GLU A 45 -7.66 1.68 9.21
N SER A 46 -7.64 1.76 10.53
CA SER A 46 -6.38 2.00 11.24
C SER A 46 -5.50 0.77 11.20
N ILE A 47 -4.19 0.98 11.37
CA ILE A 47 -3.22 -0.11 11.40
C ILE A 47 -3.55 -1.08 12.52
N THR A 48 -3.96 -0.57 13.69
CA THR A 48 -4.34 -1.40 14.82
C THR A 48 -5.53 -2.29 14.49
N LYS A 49 -6.55 -1.72 13.83
CA LYS A 49 -7.72 -2.49 13.44
C LYS A 49 -7.37 -3.58 12.44
N ILE A 50 -6.56 -3.27 11.45
CA ILE A 50 -6.12 -4.25 10.45
C ILE A 50 -5.35 -5.39 11.13
N SER A 51 -4.46 -5.04 12.05
CA SER A 51 -3.70 -6.01 12.83
C SER A 51 -4.61 -6.98 13.56
N LEU A 52 -5.62 -6.45 14.24
CA LEU A 52 -6.55 -7.28 15.00
C LEU A 52 -7.41 -8.17 14.11
N GLU A 53 -7.94 -7.62 13.05
CA GLU A 53 -8.86 -8.36 12.17
C GLU A 53 -8.16 -9.43 11.35
N GLN A 54 -6.94 -9.18 10.93
CA GLN A 54 -6.21 -10.10 10.07
C GLN A 54 -5.19 -10.96 10.81
N ASN A 55 -5.15 -10.85 12.14
CA ASN A 55 -4.28 -11.66 12.97
C ASN A 55 -2.79 -11.44 12.68
N TYR A 56 -2.41 -10.21 12.37
CA TYR A 56 -1.02 -9.84 12.18
C TYR A 56 -0.58 -8.90 13.31
N SER A 57 0.73 -8.82 13.54
CA SER A 57 1.26 -7.80 14.42
C SER A 57 1.19 -6.43 13.75
N VAL A 58 1.14 -5.37 14.55
CA VAL A 58 1.18 -3.99 14.04
C VAL A 58 2.45 -3.79 13.21
N GLU A 59 3.56 -4.34 13.66
CA GLU A 59 4.83 -4.23 12.94
C GLU A 59 4.76 -4.88 11.56
N LYS A 60 4.11 -6.03 11.45
CA LYS A 60 3.94 -6.69 10.16
C LYS A 60 3.07 -5.86 9.22
N VAL A 61 1.96 -5.32 9.72
CA VAL A 61 1.08 -4.47 8.91
C VAL A 61 1.85 -3.26 8.40
N ASN A 62 2.60 -2.59 9.28
CA ASN A 62 3.43 -1.46 8.87
C ASN A 62 4.45 -1.84 7.81
N ARG A 63 5.10 -3.00 7.97
CA ARG A 63 6.11 -3.48 7.03
C ARG A 63 5.50 -3.72 5.64
N VAL A 64 4.32 -4.31 5.60
CA VAL A 64 3.62 -4.55 4.34
C VAL A 64 3.29 -3.24 3.65
N ILE A 65 2.76 -2.28 4.39
CA ILE A 65 2.41 -0.96 3.83
C ILE A 65 3.66 -0.26 3.30
N GLN A 66 4.74 -0.28 4.04
CA GLN A 66 5.98 0.38 3.62
C GLN A 66 6.59 -0.30 2.40
N ARG A 67 6.54 -1.62 2.32
CA ARG A 67 7.00 -2.34 1.12
C ARG A 67 6.15 -1.99 -0.09
N ALA A 68 4.85 -1.82 0.11
CA ALA A 68 3.97 -1.39 -0.97
C ALA A 68 4.33 0.00 -1.47
N TYR A 69 4.62 0.93 -0.57
CA TYR A 69 5.08 2.26 -0.97
C TYR A 69 6.36 2.17 -1.79
N ASP A 70 7.31 1.35 -1.38
CA ASP A 70 8.57 1.20 -2.10
C ASP A 70 8.35 0.61 -3.49
N LYS A 71 7.49 -0.40 -3.61
CA LYS A 71 7.17 -1.00 -4.91
C LYS A 71 6.47 -0.01 -5.84
N VAL A 72 5.53 0.75 -5.31
CA VAL A 72 4.84 1.77 -6.09
C VAL A 72 5.81 2.87 -6.54
N TYR A 73 6.68 3.29 -5.65
CA TYR A 73 7.70 4.28 -6.00
C TYR A 73 8.60 3.77 -7.12
N ASN A 74 9.06 2.53 -7.02
CA ASN A 74 9.92 1.96 -8.04
C ASN A 74 9.20 1.85 -9.38
N LEU A 75 7.93 1.52 -9.37
CA LEU A 75 7.13 1.48 -10.58
C LEU A 75 7.07 2.84 -11.27
N ILE A 76 6.78 3.87 -10.49
CA ILE A 76 6.72 5.24 -11.01
C ILE A 76 8.07 5.68 -11.55
N TYR A 77 9.13 5.44 -10.80
CA TYR A 77 10.48 5.86 -11.14
C TYR A 77 10.95 5.19 -12.43
N ASN A 78 10.64 3.91 -12.59
CA ASN A 78 11.08 3.16 -13.76
C ASN A 78 10.31 3.52 -15.03
N ARG A 79 9.18 4.19 -14.90
CA ARG A 79 8.40 4.66 -16.05
C ARG A 79 8.93 5.96 -16.63
N VAL A 80 9.70 6.68 -15.85
CA VAL A 80 10.30 7.94 -16.27
C VAL A 80 11.65 7.68 -16.89
#